data_75e554a58dc58922cb3cbaf3a7d44e79
#
_entry.id   75e554a58dc58922cb3cbaf3a7d44e79
#
_cell.length_a   1.000
_cell.length_b   1.000
_cell.length_c   1.000
_cell.angle_alpha   90.00
_cell.angle_beta   90.00
_cell.angle_gamma   90.00
#
_symmetry.space_group_name_H-M   'P 1'
#
loop_
_entity.id
_entity.type
_entity.pdbx_description
1 polymer ?
#
loop_
_entity_poly.entity_id
_entity_poly.type
_entity_poly.pdbx_seq_one_letter_code
_entity_poly.pdbx_strand_id
1 'polypeptide(L)'
;MKKIEKIISWIIIIIILVIALKFYKSNNFNEFIRSEMEIHTSEFKRDPEIKYSKSSSYRIVSNTKNDATFYKTVKVQKNMPYKVTCMVKTENIIPEDNLSGVGAQISIIGTTEKSVAITGTQDWQKIEMIFNSKNREEVKIGFRLGGYLGECTGTAWFSDFTLEEGTTTESNNWNFACFIFENTDVIVDNKEIKISMTESDKSDIKDTIKRFKTTVSELSQNKMTANCEIYNIEEPITKLTYDEEFGYFVAAEDIENSIKNIVQQNDFDHIFVIIRLGNEKYRDNIQINDWIGLRIYGLLRNRIFKYQTTKFIKKLCI
;
A
#
# COMPACT_ATOMS: atom_id res chain seq x y z
N MET A 1 -34.89 36.76 39.81
CA MET A 1 -35.26 36.59 38.40
C MET A 1 -34.18 37.11 37.43
N LYS A 2 -33.88 38.41 37.38
CA LYS A 2 -32.90 38.99 36.38
C LYS A 2 -31.49 38.38 36.34
N LYS A 3 -31.01 37.77 37.44
CA LYS A 3 -29.67 37.12 37.49
C LYS A 3 -29.65 35.73 36.84
N ILE A 4 -30.74 34.99 36.95
CA ILE A 4 -30.93 33.66 36.34
C ILE A 4 -31.11 33.81 34.83
N GLU A 5 -31.89 34.79 34.38
CA GLU A 5 -32.08 35.08 32.95
C GLU A 5 -30.76 35.44 32.24
N LYS A 6 -29.89 36.23 32.91
CA LYS A 6 -28.53 36.50 32.38
C LYS A 6 -27.68 35.23 32.26
N ILE A 7 -27.71 34.35 33.25
CA ILE A 7 -26.94 33.10 33.22
C ILE A 7 -27.44 32.20 32.07
N ILE A 8 -28.76 32.07 31.91
CA ILE A 8 -29.36 31.30 30.81
C ILE A 8 -28.95 31.86 29.45
N SER A 9 -28.97 33.21 29.31
CA SER A 9 -28.57 33.88 28.07
C SER A 9 -27.11 33.63 27.73
N TRP A 10 -26.19 33.67 28.71
CA TRP A 10 -24.78 33.31 28.48
C TRP A 10 -24.57 31.85 28.10
N ILE A 11 -25.32 30.93 28.70
CA ILE A 11 -25.25 29.48 28.34
C ILE A 11 -25.70 29.26 26.89
N ILE A 12 -26.78 29.93 26.46
CA ILE A 12 -27.27 29.85 25.08
C ILE A 12 -26.23 30.43 24.10
N ILE A 13 -25.60 31.56 24.41
CA ILE A 13 -24.55 32.16 23.58
C ILE A 13 -23.35 31.20 23.45
N ILE A 14 -22.93 30.56 24.55
CA ILE A 14 -21.82 29.59 24.52
C ILE A 14 -22.20 28.38 23.67
N ILE A 15 -23.40 27.86 23.78
CA ILE A 15 -23.90 26.73 22.96
C ILE A 15 -23.90 27.12 21.47
N ILE A 16 -24.39 28.31 21.13
CA ILE A 16 -24.41 28.82 19.75
C ILE A 16 -22.99 28.98 19.23
N LEU A 17 -22.05 29.51 20.03
CA LEU A 17 -20.63 29.65 19.68
C LEU A 17 -19.98 28.26 19.45
N VAL A 18 -20.25 27.29 20.30
CA VAL A 18 -19.74 25.92 20.13
C VAL A 18 -20.30 25.24 18.87
N ILE A 19 -21.60 25.44 18.58
CA ILE A 19 -22.25 24.97 17.37
C ILE A 19 -21.65 25.67 16.14
N ALA A 20 -21.48 26.98 16.19
CA ALA A 20 -20.89 27.78 15.10
C ALA A 20 -19.43 27.39 14.85
N LEU A 21 -18.64 27.14 15.91
CA LEU A 21 -17.26 26.65 15.81
C LEU A 21 -17.19 25.23 15.23
N LYS A 22 -18.11 24.34 15.61
CA LYS A 22 -18.23 23.01 15.01
C LYS A 22 -18.61 23.09 13.54
N PHE A 23 -19.57 23.98 13.19
CA PHE A 23 -20.01 24.21 11.82
C PHE A 23 -18.90 24.84 10.97
N TYR A 24 -18.16 25.81 11.53
CA TYR A 24 -16.99 26.43 10.89
C TYR A 24 -15.87 25.41 10.65
N LYS A 25 -15.54 24.54 11.64
CA LYS A 25 -14.57 23.46 11.46
C LYS A 25 -15.02 22.42 10.44
N SER A 26 -16.32 22.11 10.40
CA SER A 26 -16.86 21.11 9.47
C SER A 26 -16.88 21.57 8.01
N ASN A 27 -16.95 22.88 7.77
CA ASN A 27 -17.06 23.46 6.42
C ASN A 27 -15.75 24.07 5.89
N ASN A 28 -14.70 24.13 6.70
CA ASN A 28 -13.48 24.77 6.28
C ASN A 28 -12.50 23.77 5.65
N PHE A 29 -12.14 24.01 4.39
CA PHE A 29 -11.12 23.27 3.64
C PHE A 29 -9.72 23.43 4.24
N ASN A 30 -9.56 24.28 5.27
CA ASN A 30 -8.28 24.67 5.87
C ASN A 30 -7.58 23.55 6.68
N GLU A 31 -8.19 22.34 6.78
CA GLU A 31 -7.56 21.21 7.46
C GLU A 31 -6.54 20.48 6.58
N PHE A 32 -6.64 20.62 5.26
CA PHE A 32 -5.77 19.92 4.31
C PHE A 32 -5.08 20.91 3.37
N ILE A 33 -3.83 20.58 3.05
CA ILE A 33 -3.05 21.29 2.03
C ILE A 33 -3.29 20.55 0.70
N ARG A 34 -3.49 21.32 -0.38
CA ARG A 34 -3.65 20.80 -1.73
C ARG A 34 -2.32 20.78 -2.43
N SER A 35 -2.09 19.75 -3.22
CA SER A 35 -0.93 19.63 -4.09
C SER A 35 -1.34 18.88 -5.35
N GLU A 36 -0.83 19.32 -6.48
CA GLU A 36 -1.07 18.70 -7.77
C GLU A 36 0.18 18.85 -8.65
N MET A 37 0.37 17.93 -9.58
CA MET A 37 1.52 17.93 -10.48
C MET A 37 1.34 18.99 -11.57
N GLU A 38 0.19 18.94 -12.27
CA GLU A 38 -0.20 19.96 -13.24
C GLU A 38 -1.05 21.03 -12.57
N ILE A 39 -0.45 22.21 -12.36
CA ILE A 39 -1.01 23.28 -11.53
C ILE A 39 -2.34 23.79 -12.10
N HIS A 40 -3.34 23.87 -11.24
CA HIS A 40 -4.69 24.38 -11.53
C HIS A 40 -5.49 23.58 -12.56
N THR A 41 -5.19 22.29 -12.75
CA THR A 41 -5.94 21.42 -13.65
C THR A 41 -6.93 20.52 -12.89
N SER A 42 -6.79 20.38 -11.59
CA SER A 42 -7.71 19.63 -10.74
C SER A 42 -8.60 20.52 -9.87
N GLU A 43 -9.85 20.10 -9.70
CA GLU A 43 -10.79 20.75 -8.78
C GLU A 43 -10.77 20.05 -7.43
N PHE A 44 -10.63 20.81 -6.36
CA PHE A 44 -10.71 20.34 -4.97
C PHE A 44 -11.89 20.98 -4.28
N LYS A 45 -12.81 20.19 -3.73
CA LYS A 45 -14.07 20.68 -3.17
C LYS A 45 -14.58 19.85 -2.01
N ARG A 46 -15.26 20.49 -1.05
CA ARG A 46 -16.14 19.80 -0.11
C ARG A 46 -17.44 19.46 -0.83
N ASP A 47 -17.90 18.23 -0.70
CA ASP A 47 -19.13 17.77 -1.30
C ASP A 47 -20.14 17.40 -0.19
N PRO A 48 -21.17 18.22 0.04
CA PRO A 48 -22.20 17.94 1.03
C PRO A 48 -23.26 16.96 0.55
N GLU A 49 -23.36 16.75 -0.78
CA GLU A 49 -24.37 15.88 -1.41
C GLU A 49 -23.89 14.44 -1.47
N ILE A 50 -22.66 14.23 -1.98
CA ILE A 50 -22.05 12.91 -2.07
C ILE A 50 -21.17 12.68 -0.85
N LYS A 51 -21.70 11.98 0.14
CA LYS A 51 -21.05 11.72 1.44
C LYS A 51 -21.33 10.31 1.92
N TYR A 52 -20.38 9.74 2.64
CA TYR A 52 -20.55 8.43 3.27
C TYR A 52 -21.26 8.51 4.62
N SER A 53 -20.92 9.52 5.42
CA SER A 53 -21.48 9.74 6.75
C SER A 53 -22.20 11.09 6.85
N LYS A 54 -22.31 11.61 8.08
CA LYS A 54 -22.96 12.93 8.33
C LYS A 54 -22.10 14.11 7.84
N SER A 55 -20.79 13.92 7.69
CA SER A 55 -19.87 14.97 7.25
C SER A 55 -19.76 14.99 5.73
N SER A 56 -19.56 16.19 5.14
CA SER A 56 -19.25 16.31 3.72
C SER A 56 -17.97 15.56 3.37
N SER A 57 -17.96 14.91 2.22
CA SER A 57 -16.75 14.30 1.68
C SER A 57 -15.78 15.35 1.13
N TYR A 58 -14.55 14.93 0.88
CA TYR A 58 -13.55 15.69 0.14
C TYR A 58 -13.48 15.13 -1.27
N ARG A 59 -13.68 15.99 -2.27
CA ARG A 59 -13.72 15.61 -3.68
C ARG A 59 -12.52 16.16 -4.43
N ILE A 60 -11.91 15.30 -5.26
CA ILE A 60 -10.93 15.68 -6.28
C ILE A 60 -11.52 15.33 -7.63
N VAL A 61 -11.45 16.26 -8.58
CA VAL A 61 -11.82 16.03 -9.97
C VAL A 61 -10.64 16.38 -10.85
N SER A 62 -10.21 15.45 -11.68
CA SER A 62 -9.18 15.66 -12.70
C SER A 62 -9.78 15.34 -14.06
N ASN A 63 -10.14 16.38 -14.82
CA ASN A 63 -10.70 16.23 -16.18
C ASN A 63 -9.60 15.97 -17.22
N THR A 64 -8.39 16.39 -16.93
CA THR A 64 -7.16 16.07 -17.65
C THR A 64 -6.28 15.20 -16.75
N LYS A 65 -5.34 14.46 -17.33
CA LYS A 65 -4.38 13.67 -16.57
C LYS A 65 -3.68 14.53 -15.54
N ASN A 66 -3.67 14.11 -14.29
CA ASN A 66 -3.00 14.80 -13.19
C ASN A 66 -2.75 13.83 -12.03
N ASP A 67 -1.85 14.21 -11.17
CA ASP A 67 -1.62 13.64 -9.87
C ASP A 67 -1.98 14.67 -8.80
N ALA A 68 -3.17 14.56 -8.24
CA ALA A 68 -3.77 15.52 -7.35
C ALA A 68 -4.00 14.93 -5.96
N THR A 69 -3.62 15.65 -4.93
CA THR A 69 -3.77 15.19 -3.55
C THR A 69 -4.13 16.33 -2.61
N PHE A 70 -4.88 16.01 -1.57
CA PHE A 70 -4.92 16.82 -0.38
C PHE A 70 -4.31 16.04 0.78
N TYR A 71 -3.48 16.69 1.57
CA TYR A 71 -2.75 16.05 2.65
C TYR A 71 -2.77 16.86 3.94
N LYS A 72 -2.55 16.17 5.03
CA LYS A 72 -2.37 16.75 6.36
C LYS A 72 -1.08 16.26 6.98
N THR A 73 -0.34 17.15 7.59
CA THR A 73 0.81 16.80 8.40
C THR A 73 0.32 16.39 9.78
N VAL A 74 0.71 15.20 10.21
CA VAL A 74 0.37 14.65 11.53
C VAL A 74 1.65 14.33 12.29
N LYS A 75 1.63 14.58 13.60
CA LYS A 75 2.71 14.17 14.50
C LYS A 75 2.62 12.68 14.76
N VAL A 76 3.76 12.02 14.75
CA VAL A 76 3.90 10.58 15.00
C VAL A 76 5.04 10.32 15.97
N GLN A 77 4.99 9.22 16.69
CA GLN A 77 6.13 8.74 17.48
C GLN A 77 7.08 7.98 16.56
N LYS A 78 8.38 8.08 16.80
CA LYS A 78 9.41 7.35 16.03
C LYS A 78 9.24 5.84 16.18
N ASN A 79 9.52 5.11 15.11
CA ASN A 79 9.52 3.65 15.05
C ASN A 79 8.20 2.99 15.48
N MET A 80 7.09 3.69 15.30
CA MET A 80 5.76 3.20 15.63
C MET A 80 4.95 2.86 14.37
N PRO A 81 4.17 1.78 14.40
CA PRO A 81 3.24 1.47 13.34
C PRO A 81 1.98 2.32 13.48
N TYR A 82 1.46 2.75 12.35
CA TYR A 82 0.20 3.49 12.22
C TYR A 82 -0.67 2.89 11.15
N LYS A 83 -1.98 2.89 11.39
CA LYS A 83 -2.97 2.51 10.38
C LYS A 83 -3.83 3.72 10.02
N VAL A 84 -3.83 4.06 8.73
CA VAL A 84 -4.72 5.07 8.16
C VAL A 84 -5.86 4.37 7.46
N THR A 85 -7.08 4.84 7.65
CA THR A 85 -8.24 4.38 6.89
C THR A 85 -9.05 5.54 6.38
N CYS A 86 -9.74 5.35 5.27
CA CYS A 86 -10.83 6.23 4.83
C CYS A 86 -11.84 5.45 3.99
N MET A 87 -13.02 6.03 3.84
CA MET A 87 -14.00 5.60 2.84
C MET A 87 -13.73 6.35 1.55
N VAL A 88 -13.73 5.65 0.43
CA VAL A 88 -13.51 6.21 -0.91
C VAL A 88 -14.63 5.78 -1.85
N LYS A 89 -15.09 6.71 -2.67
CA LYS A 89 -16.00 6.50 -3.81
C LYS A 89 -15.34 7.06 -5.05
N THR A 90 -15.49 6.39 -6.18
CA THR A 90 -14.83 6.81 -7.43
C THR A 90 -15.80 6.84 -8.59
N GLU A 91 -15.50 7.70 -9.57
CA GLU A 91 -16.23 7.79 -10.83
C GLU A 91 -15.24 8.02 -11.98
N ASN A 92 -15.27 7.11 -12.96
CA ASN A 92 -14.50 7.16 -14.20
C ASN A 92 -12.99 7.40 -13.99
N ILE A 93 -12.37 6.76 -12.99
CA ILE A 93 -10.93 6.87 -12.79
C ILE A 93 -10.22 6.03 -13.84
N ILE A 94 -9.44 6.69 -14.69
CA ILE A 94 -8.65 6.06 -15.76
C ILE A 94 -7.18 6.44 -15.55
N PRO A 95 -6.32 5.49 -15.12
CA PRO A 95 -4.89 5.68 -15.04
C PRO A 95 -4.28 5.92 -16.42
N GLU A 96 -3.23 6.73 -16.48
CA GLU A 96 -2.40 6.86 -17.67
C GLU A 96 -1.77 5.52 -18.03
N ASP A 97 -1.78 5.15 -19.31
CA ASP A 97 -1.18 3.93 -19.86
C ASP A 97 -1.52 2.64 -19.08
N ASN A 98 -2.69 2.63 -18.41
CA ASN A 98 -3.13 1.55 -17.53
C ASN A 98 -2.13 1.21 -16.40
N LEU A 99 -1.36 2.19 -15.95
CA LEU A 99 -0.38 2.01 -14.88
C LEU A 99 -1.01 1.44 -13.60
N SER A 100 -0.43 0.37 -13.10
CA SER A 100 -0.86 -0.23 -11.85
C SER A 100 -0.50 0.66 -10.66
N GLY A 101 -1.38 0.67 -9.64
CA GLY A 101 -1.14 1.45 -8.42
C GLY A 101 -1.29 2.96 -8.59
N VAL A 102 -1.99 3.41 -9.65
CA VAL A 102 -2.42 4.77 -9.90
C VAL A 102 -3.95 4.82 -9.81
N GLY A 103 -4.51 5.81 -9.12
CA GLY A 103 -5.95 5.94 -8.88
C GLY A 103 -6.27 6.64 -7.57
N ALA A 104 -7.46 6.39 -7.00
CA ALA A 104 -7.80 6.92 -5.69
C ALA A 104 -7.16 6.08 -4.57
N GLN A 105 -6.33 6.71 -3.73
CA GLN A 105 -5.53 6.00 -2.74
C GLN A 105 -5.12 6.87 -1.54
N ILE A 106 -4.66 6.22 -0.46
CA ILE A 106 -3.93 6.85 0.63
C ILE A 106 -2.44 6.75 0.33
N SER A 107 -1.67 7.81 0.60
CA SER A 107 -0.21 7.79 0.42
C SER A 107 0.50 8.59 1.51
N ILE A 108 1.76 8.26 1.79
CA ILE A 108 2.65 9.11 2.57
C ILE A 108 3.43 9.97 1.59
N ILE A 109 3.13 11.25 1.58
CA ILE A 109 3.73 12.20 0.63
C ILE A 109 5.25 12.25 0.81
N GLY A 110 5.96 12.17 -0.32
CA GLY A 110 7.43 12.13 -0.34
C GLY A 110 8.03 10.73 -0.15
N THR A 111 7.18 9.70 -0.18
CA THR A 111 7.60 8.29 -0.12
C THR A 111 6.84 7.45 -1.14
N THR A 112 7.21 6.18 -1.26
CA THR A 112 6.46 5.19 -2.07
C THR A 112 5.40 4.44 -1.27
N GLU A 113 5.21 4.77 0.02
CA GLU A 113 4.23 4.12 0.91
C GLU A 113 2.81 4.55 0.52
N LYS A 114 1.97 3.59 0.14
CA LYS A 114 0.61 3.84 -0.35
C LYS A 114 -0.33 2.66 -0.07
N SER A 115 -1.64 2.93 -0.11
CA SER A 115 -2.67 1.88 -0.09
C SER A 115 -2.85 1.27 -1.48
N VAL A 116 -3.79 0.34 -1.59
CA VAL A 116 -4.34 -0.07 -2.89
C VAL A 116 -4.96 1.15 -3.57
N ALA A 117 -4.75 1.29 -4.87
CA ALA A 117 -5.38 2.30 -5.70
C ALA A 117 -6.73 1.77 -6.24
N ILE A 118 -7.77 2.60 -6.14
CA ILE A 118 -9.10 2.29 -6.68
C ILE A 118 -9.24 2.99 -8.03
N THR A 119 -9.63 2.23 -9.05
CA THR A 119 -9.83 2.69 -10.42
C THR A 119 -11.26 2.45 -10.90
N GLY A 120 -11.64 3.05 -12.02
CA GLY A 120 -12.98 2.94 -12.58
C GLY A 120 -14.04 3.66 -11.75
N THR A 121 -15.27 3.15 -11.81
CA THR A 121 -16.41 3.64 -11.03
C THR A 121 -16.76 2.63 -9.96
N GLN A 122 -16.63 3.03 -8.70
CA GLN A 122 -16.87 2.18 -7.53
C GLN A 122 -17.68 2.96 -6.49
N ASP A 123 -18.62 2.28 -5.85
CA ASP A 123 -19.32 2.85 -4.70
C ASP A 123 -18.43 2.87 -3.46
N TRP A 124 -18.92 3.47 -2.40
CA TRP A 124 -18.18 3.65 -1.15
C TRP A 124 -17.57 2.33 -0.64
N GLN A 125 -16.26 2.31 -0.53
CA GLN A 125 -15.50 1.22 0.04
C GLN A 125 -14.42 1.74 0.97
N LYS A 126 -14.07 0.92 1.95
CA LYS A 126 -12.99 1.23 2.88
C LYS A 126 -11.65 0.90 2.24
N ILE A 127 -10.74 1.84 2.25
CA ILE A 127 -9.31 1.60 1.99
C ILE A 127 -8.51 1.83 3.25
N GLU A 128 -7.40 1.11 3.36
CA GLU A 128 -6.50 1.22 4.51
C GLU A 128 -5.04 1.10 4.09
N MET A 129 -4.18 1.71 4.87
CA MET A 129 -2.74 1.65 4.74
C MET A 129 -2.12 1.55 6.12
N ILE A 130 -1.18 0.62 6.28
CA ILE A 130 -0.33 0.53 7.46
C ILE A 130 1.07 1.02 7.07
N PHE A 131 1.67 1.87 7.90
CA PHE A 131 3.03 2.32 7.72
C PHE A 131 3.77 2.37 9.06
N ASN A 132 5.10 2.29 9.01
CA ASN A 132 5.94 2.56 10.16
C ASN A 132 6.50 3.99 10.05
N SER A 133 6.43 4.75 11.13
CA SER A 133 6.95 6.12 11.17
C SER A 133 8.48 6.19 11.00
N LYS A 134 9.21 5.10 11.25
CA LYS A 134 10.69 5.07 11.23
C LYS A 134 11.25 6.20 12.11
N ASN A 135 12.25 6.92 11.64
CA ASN A 135 12.83 8.05 12.37
C ASN A 135 12.04 9.37 12.23
N ARG A 136 10.84 9.33 11.63
CA ARG A 136 10.02 10.52 11.42
C ARG A 136 9.26 10.90 12.70
N GLU A 137 9.17 12.19 12.98
CA GLU A 137 8.33 12.77 14.03
C GLU A 137 7.03 13.36 13.47
N GLU A 138 7.02 13.57 12.15
CA GLU A 138 5.86 14.04 11.39
C GLU A 138 5.76 13.28 10.07
N VAL A 139 4.55 13.03 9.62
CA VAL A 139 4.25 12.46 8.31
C VAL A 139 3.16 13.25 7.63
N LYS A 140 3.24 13.37 6.30
CA LYS A 140 2.19 13.96 5.48
C LYS A 140 1.32 12.84 4.91
N ILE A 141 0.13 12.68 5.45
CA ILE A 141 -0.85 11.69 4.97
C ILE A 141 -1.68 12.34 3.89
N GLY A 142 -1.62 11.78 2.68
CA GLY A 142 -2.33 12.26 1.50
C GLY A 142 -3.47 11.32 1.09
N PHE A 143 -4.56 11.93 0.64
CA PHE A 143 -5.67 11.29 -0.06
C PHE A 143 -5.60 11.77 -1.50
N ARG A 144 -5.31 10.86 -2.41
CA ARG A 144 -4.72 11.15 -3.70
C ARG A 144 -5.57 10.59 -4.84
N LEU A 145 -5.71 11.36 -5.89
CA LEU A 145 -6.18 10.91 -7.20
C LEU A 145 -4.98 11.02 -8.16
N GLY A 146 -4.35 9.89 -8.44
CA GLY A 146 -3.06 9.79 -9.13
C GLY A 146 -2.18 8.71 -8.51
N GLY A 147 -0.87 8.87 -8.60
CA GLY A 147 0.10 7.93 -8.04
C GLY A 147 1.52 8.48 -8.05
N TYR A 148 2.43 7.77 -7.42
CA TYR A 148 3.84 8.10 -7.52
C TYR A 148 4.31 7.83 -8.96
N LEU A 149 4.71 8.90 -9.67
CA LEU A 149 5.08 8.89 -11.08
C LEU A 149 3.95 8.46 -12.04
N GLY A 150 2.67 8.63 -11.63
CA GLY A 150 1.55 8.28 -12.51
C GLY A 150 0.36 9.20 -12.33
N GLU A 151 -0.24 9.58 -13.43
CA GLU A 151 -1.39 10.46 -13.52
C GLU A 151 -2.67 9.70 -13.85
N CYS A 152 -3.81 10.26 -13.51
CA CYS A 152 -5.10 9.73 -13.93
C CYS A 152 -6.13 10.84 -14.15
N THR A 153 -7.22 10.51 -14.84
CA THR A 153 -8.43 11.32 -14.90
C THR A 153 -9.50 10.73 -14.00
N GLY A 154 -10.57 11.48 -13.75
CA GLY A 154 -11.76 11.01 -13.03
C GLY A 154 -12.09 11.81 -11.79
N THR A 155 -12.97 11.25 -10.97
CA THR A 155 -13.42 11.87 -9.72
C THR A 155 -13.30 10.90 -8.56
N ALA A 156 -12.77 11.38 -7.45
CA ALA A 156 -12.71 10.65 -6.19
C ALA A 156 -13.30 11.46 -5.05
N TRP A 157 -14.08 10.80 -4.19
CA TRP A 157 -14.58 11.34 -2.92
C TRP A 157 -13.97 10.54 -1.79
N PHE A 158 -13.50 11.24 -0.76
CA PHE A 158 -12.89 10.65 0.43
C PHE A 158 -13.62 11.13 1.69
N SER A 159 -13.88 10.22 2.61
CA SER A 159 -14.64 10.48 3.84
C SER A 159 -14.12 9.63 5.00
N ASP A 160 -14.51 9.98 6.22
CA ASP A 160 -14.29 9.19 7.43
C ASP A 160 -12.84 8.75 7.65
N PHE A 161 -11.98 9.75 7.71
CA PHE A 161 -10.55 9.56 7.92
C PHE A 161 -10.24 9.11 9.34
N THR A 162 -9.39 8.10 9.49
CA THR A 162 -8.88 7.70 10.80
C THR A 162 -7.37 7.47 10.74
N LEU A 163 -6.70 7.80 11.82
CA LEU A 163 -5.33 7.40 12.11
C LEU A 163 -5.32 6.66 13.44
N GLU A 164 -4.87 5.43 13.43
CA GLU A 164 -4.75 4.60 14.62
C GLU A 164 -3.27 4.33 14.89
N GLU A 165 -2.83 4.61 16.11
CA GLU A 165 -1.50 4.25 16.56
C GLU A 165 -1.49 2.80 17.02
N GLY A 166 -0.53 2.02 16.50
CA GLY A 166 -0.34 0.64 16.91
C GLY A 166 0.66 0.52 18.05
N THR A 167 0.71 -0.65 18.64
CA THR A 167 1.79 -1.05 19.56
C THR A 167 2.71 -2.00 18.84
N THR A 168 4.01 -1.79 18.99
CA THR A 168 4.99 -2.83 18.69
C THR A 168 5.01 -3.79 19.88
N THR A 169 4.54 -5.01 19.68
CA THR A 169 5.03 -6.09 20.54
C THR A 169 6.43 -6.41 20.03
N GLU A 170 7.41 -6.39 20.89
CA GLU A 170 8.76 -6.84 20.57
C GLU A 170 8.74 -8.35 20.31
N SER A 171 8.26 -8.76 19.13
CA SER A 171 8.53 -10.09 18.65
C SER A 171 9.86 -10.05 17.92
N ASN A 172 10.85 -10.70 18.49
CA ASN A 172 12.15 -10.88 17.86
C ASN A 172 12.09 -11.92 16.73
N ASN A 173 10.96 -12.61 16.57
CA ASN A 173 10.78 -13.70 15.61
C ASN A 173 10.02 -13.20 14.39
N TRP A 174 10.65 -13.33 13.23
CA TRP A 174 10.09 -13.01 11.93
C TRP A 174 9.94 -14.28 11.10
N ASN A 175 8.75 -14.50 10.56
CA ASN A 175 8.43 -15.68 9.77
C ASN A 175 8.51 -15.35 8.29
N PHE A 176 9.41 -15.99 7.60
CA PHE A 176 9.63 -15.84 6.17
C PHE A 176 9.18 -17.13 5.45
N ALA A 177 8.44 -16.98 4.36
CA ALA A 177 8.26 -18.06 3.40
C ALA A 177 9.25 -17.89 2.26
N CYS A 178 9.83 -19.00 1.80
CA CYS A 178 10.65 -19.05 0.61
C CYS A 178 10.04 -20.07 -0.37
N PHE A 179 9.38 -19.56 -1.41
CA PHE A 179 8.82 -20.39 -2.48
C PHE A 179 9.87 -20.57 -3.57
N ILE A 180 10.24 -21.82 -3.84
CA ILE A 180 11.20 -22.21 -4.88
C ILE A 180 10.41 -22.85 -6.01
N PHE A 181 10.30 -22.14 -7.14
CA PHE A 181 9.72 -22.70 -8.36
C PHE A 181 10.79 -23.43 -9.13
N GLU A 182 10.73 -24.75 -9.08
CA GLU A 182 11.77 -25.61 -9.64
C GLU A 182 11.78 -25.62 -11.18
N ASN A 183 10.63 -25.37 -11.79
CA ASN A 183 10.44 -25.49 -13.23
C ASN A 183 9.81 -24.25 -13.86
N THR A 184 10.29 -23.91 -15.04
CA THR A 184 9.69 -22.90 -15.93
C THR A 184 9.44 -23.56 -17.28
N ASP A 185 8.21 -23.50 -17.79
CA ASP A 185 7.80 -24.03 -19.09
C ASP A 185 6.88 -23.01 -19.77
N VAL A 186 7.46 -22.09 -20.54
CA VAL A 186 6.73 -20.95 -21.13
C VAL A 186 7.03 -20.83 -22.61
N ILE A 187 6.12 -20.25 -23.36
CA ILE A 187 6.32 -19.84 -24.74
C ILE A 187 6.32 -18.33 -24.79
N VAL A 188 7.43 -17.73 -25.18
CA VAL A 188 7.59 -16.29 -25.37
C VAL A 188 8.19 -16.04 -26.75
N ASP A 189 7.66 -15.05 -27.48
CA ASP A 189 8.11 -14.73 -28.84
C ASP A 189 8.19 -15.95 -29.78
N ASN A 190 7.21 -16.86 -29.67
CA ASN A 190 7.17 -18.15 -30.39
C ASN A 190 8.36 -19.08 -30.07
N LYS A 191 9.05 -18.91 -28.98
CA LYS A 191 10.13 -19.77 -28.51
C LYS A 191 9.72 -20.47 -27.23
N GLU A 192 9.92 -21.78 -27.20
CA GLU A 192 9.71 -22.60 -26.01
C GLU A 192 10.91 -22.47 -25.07
N ILE A 193 10.65 -22.09 -23.82
CA ILE A 193 11.66 -22.01 -22.75
C ILE A 193 11.31 -23.04 -21.70
N LYS A 194 12.13 -24.09 -21.61
CA LYS A 194 12.06 -25.12 -20.59
C LYS A 194 13.31 -25.09 -19.74
N ILE A 195 13.15 -24.75 -18.48
CA ILE A 195 14.26 -24.65 -17.52
C ILE A 195 13.86 -25.37 -16.25
N SER A 196 14.74 -26.23 -15.75
CA SER A 196 14.61 -26.83 -14.43
C SER A 196 15.81 -26.43 -13.57
N MET A 197 15.58 -26.24 -12.28
CA MET A 197 16.67 -26.05 -11.32
C MET A 197 17.47 -27.30 -11.16
N THR A 198 18.79 -27.16 -11.12
CA THR A 198 19.70 -28.29 -10.81
C THR A 198 19.77 -28.50 -9.28
N GLU A 199 20.26 -29.63 -8.85
CA GLU A 199 20.49 -29.88 -7.42
C GLU A 199 21.51 -28.90 -6.83
N SER A 200 22.47 -28.40 -7.63
CA SER A 200 23.39 -27.35 -7.22
C SER A 200 22.63 -26.04 -6.93
N ASP A 201 21.72 -25.63 -7.83
CA ASP A 201 20.90 -24.43 -7.62
C ASP A 201 20.11 -24.52 -6.29
N LYS A 202 19.49 -25.68 -6.03
CA LYS A 202 18.73 -25.91 -4.81
C LYS A 202 19.60 -25.89 -3.55
N SER A 203 20.83 -26.42 -3.66
CA SER A 203 21.80 -26.35 -2.57
C SER A 203 22.23 -24.92 -2.27
N ASP A 204 22.55 -24.15 -3.32
CA ASP A 204 22.97 -22.74 -3.20
C ASP A 204 21.87 -21.85 -2.60
N ILE A 205 20.60 -22.14 -2.94
CA ILE A 205 19.44 -21.48 -2.34
C ILE A 205 19.37 -21.76 -0.83
N LYS A 206 19.50 -23.02 -0.43
CA LYS A 206 19.47 -23.42 0.99
C LYS A 206 20.60 -22.75 1.79
N ASP A 207 21.80 -22.71 1.22
CA ASP A 207 22.95 -22.05 1.85
C ASP A 207 22.76 -20.54 1.92
N THR A 208 22.13 -19.93 0.91
CA THR A 208 21.80 -18.51 0.92
C THR A 208 20.77 -18.17 1.99
N ILE A 209 19.73 -18.99 2.16
CA ILE A 209 18.74 -18.82 3.24
C ILE A 209 19.40 -18.97 4.60
N LYS A 210 20.31 -19.94 4.76
CA LYS A 210 21.07 -20.10 6.00
C LYS A 210 21.91 -18.88 6.31
N ARG A 211 22.63 -18.34 5.33
CA ARG A 211 23.40 -17.09 5.48
C ARG A 211 22.51 -15.92 5.82
N PHE A 212 21.36 -15.77 5.15
CA PHE A 212 20.40 -14.74 5.46
C PHE A 212 19.97 -14.77 6.94
N LYS A 213 19.60 -15.94 7.47
CA LYS A 213 19.23 -16.09 8.89
C LYS A 213 20.35 -15.65 9.84
N THR A 214 21.58 -16.05 9.56
CA THR A 214 22.76 -15.68 10.37
C THR A 214 23.03 -14.18 10.29
N THR A 215 23.03 -13.61 9.07
CA THR A 215 23.29 -12.19 8.83
C THR A 215 22.24 -11.29 9.51
N VAL A 216 20.96 -11.68 9.44
CA VAL A 216 19.88 -10.94 10.12
C VAL A 216 20.11 -10.92 11.64
N SER A 217 20.47 -12.05 12.23
CA SER A 217 20.77 -12.14 13.66
C SER A 217 21.96 -11.27 14.04
N GLU A 218 23.06 -11.36 13.29
CA GLU A 218 24.28 -10.58 13.53
C GLU A 218 24.06 -9.07 13.40
N LEU A 219 23.49 -8.62 12.26
CA LEU A 219 23.22 -7.20 12.00
C LEU A 219 22.24 -6.58 12.98
N SER A 220 21.29 -7.36 13.48
CA SER A 220 20.34 -6.93 14.50
C SER A 220 20.88 -7.01 15.92
N GLN A 221 22.13 -7.45 16.11
CA GLN A 221 22.72 -7.73 17.42
C GLN A 221 21.87 -8.72 18.24
N ASN A 222 21.41 -9.79 17.59
CA ASN A 222 20.51 -10.82 18.11
C ASN A 222 19.13 -10.32 18.57
N LYS A 223 18.71 -9.13 18.06
CA LYS A 223 17.38 -8.60 18.33
C LYS A 223 16.32 -9.12 17.33
N MET A 224 16.73 -9.79 16.28
CA MET A 224 15.85 -10.36 15.27
C MET A 224 16.23 -11.81 14.98
N THR A 225 15.25 -12.69 15.00
CA THR A 225 15.39 -14.10 14.59
C THR A 225 14.56 -14.29 13.31
N ALA A 226 15.18 -14.75 12.23
CA ALA A 226 14.49 -15.07 10.99
C ALA A 226 14.16 -16.57 10.94
N ASN A 227 12.88 -16.91 11.01
CA ASN A 227 12.36 -18.24 10.75
C ASN A 227 12.02 -18.32 9.26
N CYS A 228 12.72 -19.14 8.49
CA CYS A 228 12.46 -19.31 7.05
C CYS A 228 11.91 -20.70 6.79
N GLU A 229 10.71 -20.78 6.25
CA GLU A 229 10.11 -21.99 5.74
C GLU A 229 10.31 -22.08 4.23
N ILE A 230 10.74 -23.24 3.74
CA ILE A 230 11.03 -23.47 2.32
C ILE A 230 9.92 -24.34 1.74
N TYR A 231 9.31 -23.84 0.66
CA TYR A 231 8.28 -24.54 -0.09
C TYR A 231 8.79 -24.76 -1.52
N ASN A 232 8.98 -26.02 -1.89
CA ASN A 232 9.31 -26.38 -3.26
C ASN A 232 8.01 -26.51 -4.05
N ILE A 233 7.90 -25.74 -5.12
CA ILE A 233 6.75 -25.75 -6.04
C ILE A 233 7.15 -26.50 -7.30
N GLU A 234 6.61 -27.71 -7.45
CA GLU A 234 6.89 -28.58 -8.59
C GLU A 234 6.13 -28.15 -9.85
N GLU A 235 4.96 -27.50 -9.66
CA GLU A 235 4.16 -26.98 -10.76
C GLU A 235 4.98 -25.93 -11.53
N PRO A 236 5.14 -26.08 -12.86
CA PRO A 236 5.94 -25.16 -13.63
C PRO A 236 5.29 -23.79 -13.76
N ILE A 237 6.11 -22.76 -13.83
CA ILE A 237 5.68 -21.43 -14.27
C ILE A 237 5.37 -21.52 -15.77
N THR A 238 4.13 -21.21 -16.15
CA THR A 238 3.65 -21.33 -17.53
C THR A 238 3.39 -19.99 -18.19
N LYS A 239 3.57 -18.88 -17.44
CA LYS A 239 3.33 -17.51 -17.93
C LYS A 239 4.39 -16.57 -17.39
N LEU A 240 4.81 -15.61 -18.24
CA LEU A 240 5.64 -14.48 -17.88
C LEU A 240 4.94 -13.18 -18.25
N THR A 241 5.16 -12.16 -17.48
CA THR A 241 4.76 -10.78 -17.77
C THR A 241 5.88 -10.12 -18.55
N TYR A 242 5.54 -9.23 -19.50
CA TYR A 242 6.49 -8.45 -20.30
C TYR A 242 6.43 -6.99 -19.91
N ASP A 243 7.58 -6.36 -19.86
CA ASP A 243 7.78 -4.93 -19.69
C ASP A 243 8.76 -4.43 -20.77
N GLU A 244 8.48 -3.27 -21.35
CA GLU A 244 9.30 -2.74 -22.47
C GLU A 244 10.74 -2.39 -22.06
N GLU A 245 10.93 -1.96 -20.81
CA GLU A 245 12.24 -1.59 -20.29
C GLU A 245 13.03 -2.80 -19.77
N PHE A 246 12.33 -3.72 -19.07
CA PHE A 246 12.97 -4.80 -18.33
C PHE A 246 12.88 -6.17 -19.01
N GLY A 247 12.05 -6.33 -20.04
CA GLY A 247 11.83 -7.59 -20.71
C GLY A 247 10.88 -8.52 -19.95
N TYR A 248 11.01 -9.82 -20.15
CA TYR A 248 10.18 -10.84 -19.51
C TYR A 248 10.58 -11.09 -18.06
N PHE A 249 9.61 -11.15 -17.18
CA PHE A 249 9.80 -11.45 -15.75
C PHE A 249 8.56 -12.16 -15.20
N VAL A 250 8.66 -12.67 -13.96
CA VAL A 250 7.52 -13.26 -13.25
C VAL A 250 6.86 -12.19 -12.38
N ALA A 251 5.62 -11.85 -12.71
CA ALA A 251 4.80 -11.01 -11.87
C ALA A 251 4.08 -11.84 -10.78
N ALA A 252 3.51 -11.15 -9.78
CA ALA A 252 2.76 -11.80 -8.71
C ALA A 252 1.59 -12.63 -9.25
N GLU A 253 0.91 -12.11 -10.25
CA GLU A 253 -0.26 -12.70 -10.90
C GLU A 253 0.08 -14.01 -11.64
N ASP A 254 1.34 -14.16 -12.08
CA ASP A 254 1.79 -15.34 -12.80
C ASP A 254 1.94 -16.57 -11.90
N ILE A 255 2.11 -16.36 -10.58
CA ILE A 255 2.36 -17.41 -9.58
C ILE A 255 1.34 -17.45 -8.43
N GLU A 256 0.41 -16.49 -8.38
CA GLU A 256 -0.54 -16.34 -7.26
C GLU A 256 -1.28 -17.64 -6.96
N ASN A 257 -1.77 -18.32 -7.98
CA ASN A 257 -2.56 -19.53 -7.81
C ASN A 257 -1.78 -20.68 -7.17
N SER A 258 -0.48 -20.79 -7.47
CA SER A 258 0.38 -21.86 -6.96
C SER A 258 0.74 -21.71 -5.48
N ILE A 259 0.72 -20.48 -4.93
CA ILE A 259 1.12 -20.23 -3.54
C ILE A 259 -0.01 -19.74 -2.62
N LYS A 260 -1.13 -19.32 -3.20
CA LYS A 260 -2.25 -18.67 -2.50
C LYS A 260 -2.72 -19.44 -1.26
N ASN A 261 -2.93 -20.73 -1.37
CA ASN A 261 -3.44 -21.55 -0.25
C ASN A 261 -2.45 -21.58 0.92
N ILE A 262 -1.15 -21.69 0.64
CA ILE A 262 -0.10 -21.73 1.66
C ILE A 262 -0.04 -20.36 2.35
N VAL A 263 -0.07 -19.29 1.57
CA VAL A 263 -0.02 -17.91 2.09
C VAL A 263 -1.25 -17.57 2.94
N GLN A 264 -2.43 -18.08 2.57
CA GLN A 264 -3.67 -17.82 3.32
C GLN A 264 -3.76 -18.59 4.65
N GLN A 265 -3.10 -19.75 4.74
CA GLN A 265 -3.12 -20.59 5.93
C GLN A 265 -2.04 -20.25 6.95
N ASN A 266 -1.05 -19.44 6.58
CA ASN A 266 0.09 -19.11 7.42
C ASN A 266 0.26 -17.60 7.61
N ASP A 267 0.90 -17.22 8.72
CA ASP A 267 1.24 -15.85 9.05
C ASP A 267 2.72 -15.59 8.73
N PHE A 268 2.99 -15.17 7.49
CA PHE A 268 4.33 -14.77 7.09
C PHE A 268 4.51 -13.25 7.15
N ASP A 269 5.64 -12.83 7.70
CA ASP A 269 6.05 -11.42 7.72
C ASP A 269 6.60 -10.98 6.36
N HIS A 270 7.21 -11.94 5.62
CA HIS A 270 7.73 -11.69 4.28
C HIS A 270 7.79 -12.97 3.44
N ILE A 271 7.69 -12.81 2.12
CA ILE A 271 7.74 -13.89 1.16
C ILE A 271 8.88 -13.65 0.18
N PHE A 272 9.77 -14.64 0.07
CA PHE A 272 10.74 -14.74 -1.01
C PHE A 272 10.23 -15.71 -2.08
N VAL A 273 10.35 -15.31 -3.33
CA VAL A 273 10.09 -16.19 -4.47
C VAL A 273 11.39 -16.33 -5.25
N ILE A 274 11.81 -17.56 -5.45
CA ILE A 274 13.05 -17.91 -6.16
C ILE A 274 12.69 -18.71 -7.39
N ILE A 275 13.17 -18.23 -8.53
CA ILE A 275 12.84 -18.76 -9.85
C ILE A 275 14.11 -18.77 -10.68
N ARG A 276 14.23 -19.73 -11.60
CA ARG A 276 15.26 -19.71 -12.62
C ARG A 276 14.63 -19.43 -13.98
N LEU A 277 14.88 -18.25 -14.54
CA LEU A 277 14.32 -17.81 -15.83
C LEU A 277 15.31 -17.90 -16.99
N GLY A 278 16.61 -17.95 -16.72
CA GLY A 278 17.64 -17.90 -17.73
C GLY A 278 18.61 -19.09 -17.65
N ASN A 279 19.12 -19.46 -18.79
CA ASN A 279 20.36 -20.23 -18.93
C ASN A 279 21.13 -19.74 -20.15
N GLU A 280 22.36 -20.18 -20.35
CA GLU A 280 23.21 -19.73 -21.46
C GLU A 280 22.57 -19.94 -22.84
N LYS A 281 21.72 -20.97 -22.99
CA LYS A 281 21.01 -21.29 -24.24
C LYS A 281 20.02 -20.19 -24.67
N TYR A 282 19.42 -19.45 -23.74
CA TYR A 282 18.36 -18.48 -24.02
C TYR A 282 18.83 -17.03 -23.89
N ARG A 283 20.00 -16.79 -23.31
CA ARG A 283 20.53 -15.45 -22.98
C ARG A 283 20.61 -14.49 -24.19
N ASP A 284 20.96 -15.01 -25.37
CA ASP A 284 21.19 -14.18 -26.56
C ASP A 284 19.94 -13.93 -27.41
N ASN A 285 18.80 -14.50 -27.06
CA ASN A 285 17.63 -14.54 -27.93
C ASN A 285 16.34 -13.99 -27.33
N ILE A 286 16.29 -13.74 -26.03
CA ILE A 286 15.10 -13.27 -25.32
C ILE A 286 15.57 -12.36 -24.20
N GLN A 287 15.05 -11.13 -24.19
CA GLN A 287 15.31 -10.22 -23.09
C GLN A 287 14.54 -10.69 -21.84
N ILE A 288 15.24 -11.36 -20.95
CA ILE A 288 14.70 -11.80 -19.67
C ILE A 288 15.35 -10.93 -18.60
N ASN A 289 14.52 -10.41 -17.73
CA ASN A 289 14.99 -9.70 -16.55
C ASN A 289 15.49 -10.71 -15.52
N ASP A 290 16.79 -10.81 -15.34
CA ASP A 290 17.47 -11.58 -14.31
C ASP A 290 17.56 -10.84 -12.97
N TRP A 291 16.68 -9.88 -12.75
CA TRP A 291 16.55 -9.14 -11.50
C TRP A 291 16.25 -10.07 -10.34
N ILE A 292 17.20 -10.18 -9.44
CA ILE A 292 17.06 -10.91 -8.18
C ILE A 292 16.37 -9.98 -7.18
N GLY A 293 15.07 -10.12 -7.02
CA GLY A 293 14.35 -9.41 -5.95
C GLY A 293 13.17 -8.55 -6.34
N LEU A 294 12.22 -9.10 -7.07
CA LEU A 294 10.88 -8.51 -7.19
C LEU A 294 10.18 -8.53 -5.84
N ARG A 295 9.91 -7.34 -5.31
CA ARG A 295 9.03 -7.20 -4.16
C ARG A 295 7.59 -7.38 -4.63
N ILE A 296 6.99 -8.52 -4.37
CA ILE A 296 5.63 -8.85 -4.77
C ILE A 296 4.64 -8.09 -3.88
N TYR A 297 4.10 -6.98 -4.36
CA TYR A 297 3.10 -6.18 -3.63
C TYR A 297 1.66 -6.72 -3.76
N GLY A 298 1.36 -7.57 -4.72
CA GLY A 298 -0.02 -7.94 -5.08
C GLY A 298 -0.64 -9.09 -4.30
N LEU A 299 0.11 -10.14 -4.02
CA LEU A 299 -0.39 -11.38 -3.40
C LEU A 299 -0.89 -11.23 -1.97
N LEU A 300 -0.54 -10.14 -1.33
CA LEU A 300 -0.75 -9.92 0.10
C LEU A 300 -1.76 -8.80 0.37
N ARG A 301 -2.69 -8.53 -0.53
CA ARG A 301 -3.70 -7.46 -0.37
C ARG A 301 -4.40 -7.41 0.99
N ASN A 302 -4.34 -8.50 1.78
CA ASN A 302 -4.92 -8.54 3.12
C ASN A 302 -3.93 -8.78 4.26
N ARG A 303 -2.62 -9.01 4.01
CA ARG A 303 -1.68 -9.45 5.06
C ARG A 303 -0.25 -8.90 4.99
N ILE A 304 0.11 -8.02 4.06
CA ILE A 304 1.51 -7.58 3.84
C ILE A 304 2.16 -6.92 5.07
N PHE A 305 1.41 -6.50 6.05
CA PHE A 305 1.93 -5.97 7.29
C PHE A 305 1.13 -6.48 8.49
N LYS A 306 1.14 -7.78 8.72
CA LYS A 306 1.04 -8.22 10.08
C LYS A 306 2.42 -8.04 10.73
N TYR A 307 2.66 -6.84 11.24
CA TYR A 307 3.46 -6.79 12.46
C TYR A 307 2.76 -7.77 13.40
N GLN A 308 3.43 -8.86 13.79
CA GLN A 308 2.84 -9.83 14.70
C GLN A 308 2.18 -9.06 15.85
N THR A 309 0.88 -9.22 16.00
CA THR A 309 0.08 -8.61 17.06
C THR A 309 0.21 -7.09 17.21
N THR A 310 0.14 -6.31 16.13
CA THR A 310 -0.07 -4.87 16.26
C THR A 310 -1.51 -4.63 16.72
N LYS A 311 -1.67 -4.21 17.97
CA LYS A 311 -2.94 -3.72 18.49
C LYS A 311 -3.01 -2.21 18.28
N PHE A 312 -4.03 -1.74 17.60
CA PHE A 312 -4.31 -0.31 17.50
C PHE A 312 -5.08 0.12 18.74
N ILE A 313 -4.41 0.84 19.65
CA ILE A 313 -4.95 1.19 20.97
C ILE A 313 -5.54 2.59 20.98
N LYS A 314 -5.10 3.46 20.09
CA LYS A 314 -5.48 4.86 20.12
C LYS A 314 -5.94 5.33 18.74
N LYS A 315 -7.17 5.77 18.65
CA LYS A 315 -7.72 6.42 17.46
C LYS A 315 -7.40 7.91 17.54
N LEU A 316 -6.68 8.43 16.57
CA LEU A 316 -6.36 9.84 16.42
C LEU A 316 -7.28 10.44 15.36
N CYS A 317 -7.75 11.65 15.56
CA CYS A 317 -8.50 12.40 14.53
C CYS A 317 -7.51 12.99 13.53
N ILE A 318 -7.74 12.72 12.24
CA ILE A 318 -7.05 13.34 11.11
C ILE A 318 -7.79 14.59 10.68
#